data_03cabe3d4a456bf165b87ff58720b17c
#
_entry.id   03cabe3d4a456bf165b87ff58720b17c
#
_cell.length_a   1.000
_cell.length_b   1.000
_cell.length_c   1.000
_cell.angle_alpha   90.00
_cell.angle_beta   90.00
_cell.angle_gamma   90.00
#
_symmetry.space_group_name_H-M   'P 1'
#
loop_
_entity.id
_entity.type
_entity.pdbx_description
1 polymer ?
#
loop_
_entity_poly.entity_id
_entity_poly.type
_entity_poly.pdbx_seq_one_letter_code
_entity_poly.pdbx_strand_id
1 'polypeptide(L)' 'MTQITLLLEPAVVLFYSRVAAQAGLPLEQVLSDTLFKLAAELSLSALQG' A
#
# COMPACT_ATOMS: atom_id res chain seq x y z
N MET A 1 7.75 -14.17 -7.94
CA MET A 1 7.46 -12.87 -7.31
C MET A 1 8.64 -12.38 -6.50
N THR A 2 8.93 -11.10 -6.59
CA THR A 2 10.00 -10.49 -5.83
C THR A 2 9.48 -10.06 -4.46
N GLN A 3 10.19 -10.43 -3.41
CA GLN A 3 9.85 -10.00 -2.06
C GLN A 3 10.59 -8.72 -1.71
N ILE A 4 9.87 -7.79 -1.10
CA ILE A 4 10.43 -6.53 -0.62
C ILE A 4 10.06 -6.38 0.85
N THR A 5 11.05 -6.06 1.68
CA THR A 5 10.82 -5.81 3.10
C THR A 5 10.80 -4.30 3.33
N LEU A 6 9.75 -3.83 4.00
CA LEU A 6 9.58 -2.41 4.34
C LEU A 6 9.61 -2.24 5.85
N LEU A 7 10.25 -1.16 6.29
CA LEU A 7 10.17 -0.72 7.68
C LEU A 7 9.06 0.31 7.79
N LEU A 8 8.03 -0.02 8.56
CA LEU A 8 6.88 0.86 8.74
C LEU A 8 6.77 1.28 10.21
N GLU A 9 6.33 2.50 10.43
CA GLU A 9 6.07 2.98 11.79
C GLU A 9 4.89 2.19 12.39
N PRO A 10 4.88 1.94 13.71
CA PRO A 10 3.80 1.18 14.34
C PRO A 10 2.42 1.77 14.08
N ALA A 11 2.29 3.10 14.05
CA ALA A 11 1.02 3.76 13.79
C ALA A 11 0.50 3.45 12.39
N VAL A 12 1.39 3.38 11.40
CA VAL A 12 1.03 3.05 10.01
C VAL A 12 0.56 1.61 9.93
N VAL A 13 1.27 0.68 10.57
CA VAL A 13 0.89 -0.73 10.60
C VAL A 13 -0.50 -0.89 11.23
N LEU A 14 -0.74 -0.21 12.35
CA LEU A 14 -2.03 -0.30 13.03
C LEU A 14 -3.15 0.22 12.15
N PHE A 15 -2.94 1.34 11.48
CA PHE A 15 -3.94 1.94 10.59
C PHE A 15 -4.30 0.97 9.46
N TYR A 16 -3.30 0.45 8.75
CA TYR A 16 -3.55 -0.45 7.64
C TYR A 16 -4.11 -1.79 8.09
N SER A 17 -3.75 -2.26 9.29
CA SER A 17 -4.35 -3.48 9.84
C SER A 17 -5.84 -3.33 10.05
N ARG A 18 -6.29 -2.17 10.52
CA ARG A 18 -7.71 -1.89 10.69
C ARG A 18 -8.44 -1.82 9.34
N VAL A 19 -7.83 -1.18 8.35
CA VAL A 19 -8.40 -1.11 7.02
C VAL A 19 -8.54 -2.52 6.43
N ALA A 20 -7.51 -3.34 6.58
CA ALA A 20 -7.52 -4.71 6.09
C ALA A 20 -8.63 -5.53 6.76
N ALA A 21 -8.78 -5.40 8.07
CA ALA A 21 -9.82 -6.11 8.81
C ALA A 21 -11.21 -5.71 8.34
N GLN A 22 -11.44 -4.42 8.10
CA GLN A 22 -12.74 -3.92 7.62
C GLN A 22 -13.03 -4.39 6.19
N ALA A 23 -12.01 -4.50 5.36
CA ALA A 23 -12.16 -4.94 3.98
C ALA A 23 -12.21 -6.46 3.86
N GLY A 24 -11.85 -7.21 4.92
CA GLY A 24 -11.77 -8.66 4.86
C GLY A 24 -10.63 -9.17 4.01
N LEU A 25 -9.54 -8.41 3.92
CA LEU A 25 -8.38 -8.73 3.11
C LEU A 25 -7.13 -8.92 3.97
N PRO A 26 -6.15 -9.71 3.50
CA PRO A 26 -4.85 -9.76 4.16
C PRO A 26 -4.17 -8.40 4.14
N LEU A 27 -3.39 -8.10 5.18
CA LEU A 27 -2.66 -6.84 5.28
C LEU A 27 -1.74 -6.63 4.08
N GLU A 28 -1.06 -7.68 3.66
CA GLU A 28 -0.11 -7.63 2.54
C GLU A 28 -0.81 -7.19 1.25
N GLN A 29 -2.04 -7.64 1.04
CA GLN A 29 -2.80 -7.27 -0.14
C GLN A 29 -3.20 -5.81 -0.12
N VAL A 30 -3.62 -5.30 1.03
CA VAL A 30 -3.97 -3.88 1.18
C VAL A 30 -2.76 -3.01 0.88
N LEU A 31 -1.61 -3.36 1.42
CA LEU A 31 -0.37 -2.61 1.18
C LEU A 31 0.04 -2.67 -0.28
N SER A 32 -0.03 -3.84 -0.88
CA SER A 32 0.32 -4.03 -2.29
C SER A 32 -0.58 -3.18 -3.20
N ASP A 33 -1.89 -3.20 -2.95
CA ASP A 33 -2.86 -2.43 -3.73
C ASP A 33 -2.62 -0.93 -3.57
N THR A 34 -2.32 -0.48 -2.37
CA THR A 34 -2.03 0.93 -2.09
C THR A 34 -0.78 1.38 -2.85
N LEU A 35 0.27 0.57 -2.81
CA LEU A 35 1.50 0.88 -3.53
C LEU A 35 1.28 0.92 -5.03
N PHE A 36 0.48 0.01 -5.56
CA PHE A 36 0.15 -0.01 -6.97
C PHE A 36 -0.59 1.26 -7.40
N LYS A 37 -1.59 1.66 -6.61
CA LYS A 37 -2.35 2.87 -6.89
C LYS A 37 -1.47 4.11 -6.84
N LEU A 38 -0.61 4.19 -5.84
CA LEU A 38 0.30 5.33 -5.70
C LEU A 38 1.28 5.40 -6.87
N ALA A 39 1.81 4.25 -7.30
CA ALA A 39 2.70 4.19 -8.44
C ALA A 39 1.98 4.68 -9.71
N ALA A 40 0.73 4.28 -9.91
CA ALA A 40 -0.06 4.72 -11.05
C ALA A 40 -0.29 6.23 -11.04
N GLU A 41 -0.63 6.79 -9.88
CA GLU A 41 -0.83 8.23 -9.73
C GLU A 41 0.45 9.02 -10.01
N LEU A 42 1.56 8.56 -9.46
CA LEU A 42 2.85 9.23 -9.67
C LEU A 42 3.27 9.15 -11.14
N SER A 43 3.00 8.03 -11.81
CA SER A 43 3.31 7.88 -13.22
C SER A 43 2.49 8.83 -14.09
N LEU A 44 1.20 8.98 -13.77
CA LEU A 44 0.34 9.92 -14.50
C LEU A 44 0.80 11.36 -14.29
N SER A 45 1.16 11.72 -13.07
CA SER A 45 1.68 13.06 -12.76
C SER A 45 2.96 13.34 -13.53
N ALA A 46 3.86 12.36 -13.64
CA ALA A 46 5.10 12.51 -14.39
C ALA A 46 4.83 12.71 -15.89
N LEU A 47 3.83 12.01 -16.43
CA LEU A 47 3.48 12.14 -17.85
C LEU A 47 2.81 13.48 -18.16
N GLN A 48 2.06 14.03 -17.21
CA GLN A 48 1.37 15.31 -17.38
C GLN A 48 2.25 16.51 -17.08
N GLY A 49 3.24 16.29 -16.25
CA GLY A 49 4.16 17.34 -15.86
C GLY A 49 5.23 17.61 -16.86
#